data_8a7c74be0a3881a4e73d8978c92254a0
#
_entry.id   8a7c74be0a3881a4e73d8978c92254a0
#
_cell.length_a   1.000
_cell.length_b   1.000
_cell.length_c   1.000
_cell.angle_alpha   90.00
_cell.angle_beta   90.00
_cell.angle_gamma   90.00
#
_symmetry.space_group_name_H-M   'P 1'
#
loop_
_entity.id
_entity.type
_entity.pdbx_description
1 polymer ?
#
loop_
_entity_poly.entity_id
_entity_poly.type
_entity_poly.pdbx_seq_one_letter_code
_entity_poly.pdbx_strand_id
1 'polypeptide(L)'
;MRLSISYSVAPLPFFILLCLGVFGIHQQASAQMKDQIVYYLHFKAIDTTYLKCEYRYAFVDSGKTDTHLMVLLVGNKVQKFQGDDRYQSDSLGVLLDNKSYPESYIDKRMKGIPFFRSSTKWSVYLGYPEGKVSIADRVFIDNYLSEEPLEPIQWKINEDSVKNLMGYDCIQAECDLYGRHWVVWYAPELTCSSGPWLLRGLPGLIVQAYDTEYLHDFLLLSVAERKIPIPFIERDYFKAKRDWVIKAYMKFAADPRKALYGSGLARPIGKAAEEPSPHVRFLYTPLRRVGL
;
A
#
# COMPACT_ATOMS: atom_id res chain seq x y z
N MET A 1 13.43 -0.60 -22.00
CA MET A 1 12.33 -0.86 -22.94
C MET A 1 11.13 -0.05 -22.47
N ARG A 2 10.82 1.05 -23.16
CA ARG A 2 9.71 1.95 -22.79
C ARG A 2 8.44 1.41 -23.44
N LEU A 3 7.44 1.07 -22.65
CA LEU A 3 6.08 0.82 -23.14
C LEU A 3 5.34 2.16 -23.17
N SER A 4 5.17 2.72 -24.35
CA SER A 4 4.25 3.83 -24.59
C SER A 4 2.88 3.26 -24.91
N ILE A 5 1.91 3.54 -24.07
CA ILE A 5 0.49 3.24 -24.34
C ILE A 5 -0.08 4.46 -25.06
N SER A 6 -0.29 4.35 -26.38
CA SER A 6 -0.99 5.34 -27.19
C SER A 6 -2.47 4.97 -27.27
N TYR A 7 -3.33 5.86 -26.83
CA TYR A 7 -4.77 5.77 -27.09
C TYR A 7 -5.10 6.49 -28.38
N SER A 8 -5.65 5.75 -29.36
CA SER A 8 -6.16 6.26 -30.63
C SER A 8 -7.59 6.73 -30.45
N VAL A 9 -7.86 8.01 -30.74
CA VAL A 9 -9.20 8.57 -30.87
C VAL A 9 -9.52 8.71 -32.36
N ALA A 10 -10.63 8.12 -32.78
CA ALA A 10 -11.11 8.15 -34.16
C ALA A 10 -11.66 9.55 -34.56
N PRO A 11 -11.52 9.96 -35.84
CA PRO A 11 -12.00 11.28 -36.29
C PRO A 11 -13.45 11.25 -36.76
N LEU A 12 -14.21 12.26 -36.42
CA LEU A 12 -15.53 12.62 -36.99
C LEU A 12 -15.39 13.65 -38.12
N PRO A 13 -16.33 13.69 -39.10
CA PRO A 13 -16.08 14.32 -40.37
C PRO A 13 -16.27 15.83 -40.45
N PHE A 14 -15.57 16.41 -41.40
CA PHE A 14 -15.48 17.81 -41.78
C PHE A 14 -16.80 18.41 -42.24
N PHE A 15 -17.12 19.60 -41.73
CA PHE A 15 -17.90 20.62 -42.43
C PHE A 15 -17.02 21.85 -42.62
N ILE A 16 -16.83 22.21 -43.93
CA ILE A 16 -16.11 23.43 -44.34
C ILE A 16 -17.07 24.60 -44.30
N LEU A 17 -16.73 25.65 -43.56
CA LEU A 17 -17.22 26.99 -43.85
C LEU A 17 -16.17 28.06 -43.53
N LEU A 18 -15.94 28.89 -44.52
CA LEU A 18 -15.00 29.99 -44.64
C LEU A 18 -15.24 31.05 -43.56
N CYS A 19 -14.26 31.41 -42.73
CA CYS A 19 -14.06 32.75 -42.18
C CYS A 19 -12.57 32.93 -41.83
N LEU A 20 -11.88 33.65 -42.72
CA LEU A 20 -10.52 34.15 -42.50
C LEU A 20 -10.53 35.18 -41.39
N GLY A 21 -9.96 34.85 -40.24
CA GLY A 21 -9.76 35.80 -39.15
C GLY A 21 -9.66 35.17 -37.73
N VAL A 22 -9.94 33.89 -37.55
CA VAL A 22 -9.96 33.26 -36.20
C VAL A 22 -8.93 32.11 -36.07
N PHE A 23 -8.10 31.95 -37.08
CA PHE A 23 -7.18 30.80 -37.15
C PHE A 23 -6.01 30.81 -36.14
N GLY A 24 -5.68 31.97 -35.56
CA GLY A 24 -4.55 32.08 -34.62
C GLY A 24 -4.88 31.65 -33.18
N ILE A 25 -6.15 31.78 -32.77
CA ILE A 25 -6.56 31.51 -31.38
C ILE A 25 -6.94 30.04 -31.18
N HIS A 26 -7.48 29.37 -32.23
CA HIS A 26 -7.86 27.96 -32.14
C HIS A 26 -6.69 26.99 -32.20
N GLN A 27 -5.58 27.31 -32.86
CA GLN A 27 -4.40 26.46 -32.87
C GLN A 27 -3.65 26.44 -31.52
N GLN A 28 -3.61 27.57 -30.82
CA GLN A 28 -3.01 27.62 -29.49
C GLN A 28 -3.85 26.87 -28.45
N ALA A 29 -5.17 26.96 -28.52
CA ALA A 29 -6.06 26.25 -27.60
C ALA A 29 -6.04 24.72 -27.83
N SER A 30 -5.94 24.25 -29.09
CA SER A 30 -5.88 22.81 -29.37
C SER A 30 -4.50 22.20 -29.11
N ALA A 31 -3.41 22.96 -29.20
CA ALA A 31 -2.08 22.53 -28.79
C ALA A 31 -1.95 22.45 -27.27
N GLN A 32 -2.56 23.40 -26.54
CA GLN A 32 -2.59 23.36 -25.06
C GLN A 32 -3.43 22.21 -24.48
N MET A 33 -4.46 21.75 -25.21
CA MET A 33 -5.27 20.60 -24.75
C MET A 33 -4.59 19.24 -24.97
N LYS A 34 -3.60 19.14 -25.86
CA LYS A 34 -2.89 17.87 -26.15
C LYS A 34 -1.94 17.41 -25.06
N ASP A 35 -1.52 18.32 -24.16
CA ASP A 35 -0.51 18.04 -23.14
C ASP A 35 -1.10 18.02 -21.73
N GLN A 36 -2.43 17.92 -21.60
CA GLN A 36 -3.07 17.85 -20.29
C GLN A 36 -3.63 16.47 -20.03
N ILE A 37 -3.19 15.87 -18.92
CA ILE A 37 -3.71 14.60 -18.40
C ILE A 37 -4.71 14.91 -17.30
N VAL A 38 -5.93 14.38 -17.43
CA VAL A 38 -6.91 14.37 -16.34
C VAL A 38 -6.68 13.09 -15.54
N TYR A 39 -6.34 13.27 -14.27
CA TYR A 39 -6.07 12.15 -13.37
C TYR A 39 -7.36 11.81 -12.60
N TYR A 40 -7.77 10.55 -12.69
CA TYR A 40 -8.91 10.03 -11.95
C TYR A 40 -8.44 8.94 -10.98
N LEU A 41 -8.61 9.20 -9.70
CA LEU A 41 -8.45 8.22 -8.65
C LEU A 41 -9.80 8.02 -7.96
N HIS A 42 -10.45 6.91 -8.19
CA HIS A 42 -11.65 6.58 -7.44
C HIS A 42 -11.29 6.27 -5.99
N PHE A 43 -11.62 7.18 -5.09
CA PHE A 43 -11.41 6.98 -3.66
C PHE A 43 -12.58 7.53 -2.85
N LYS A 44 -12.75 6.94 -1.68
CA LYS A 44 -13.68 7.42 -0.64
C LYS A 44 -12.87 7.86 0.56
N ALA A 45 -13.04 9.10 1.01
CA ALA A 45 -12.52 9.54 2.31
C ALA A 45 -13.36 8.86 3.40
N ILE A 46 -12.75 7.94 4.15
CA ILE A 46 -13.45 7.11 5.14
C ILE A 46 -13.28 7.62 6.57
N ASP A 47 -12.28 8.45 6.82
CA ASP A 47 -12.03 9.17 8.07
C ASP A 47 -11.05 10.32 7.82
N THR A 48 -10.73 11.08 8.89
CA THR A 48 -9.67 12.09 8.91
C THR A 48 -8.67 11.74 10.00
N THR A 49 -7.39 11.78 9.68
CA THR A 49 -6.33 11.50 10.65
C THR A 49 -6.24 12.58 11.71
N TYR A 50 -5.87 12.20 12.92
CA TYR A 50 -5.29 13.10 13.91
C TYR A 50 -3.81 12.81 14.14
N LEU A 51 -3.34 11.58 13.83
CA LEU A 51 -1.96 11.16 14.01
C LEU A 51 -1.45 10.42 12.76
N LYS A 52 -0.24 10.77 12.31
CA LYS A 52 0.55 10.04 11.31
C LYS A 52 1.81 9.51 11.96
N CYS A 53 2.06 8.21 11.86
CA CYS A 53 3.27 7.56 12.34
C CYS A 53 4.03 6.94 11.17
N GLU A 54 5.35 6.94 11.25
CA GLU A 54 6.21 6.25 10.31
C GLU A 54 6.96 5.15 11.04
N TYR A 55 7.04 3.97 10.43
CA TYR A 55 7.71 2.80 10.98
C TYR A 55 8.75 2.27 10.00
N ARG A 56 9.91 1.89 10.51
CA ARG A 56 10.78 0.96 9.81
C ARG A 56 10.20 -0.44 9.99
N TYR A 57 9.98 -1.13 8.92
CA TYR A 57 9.61 -2.54 8.91
C TYR A 57 10.78 -3.34 8.33
N ALA A 58 11.43 -4.15 9.16
CA ALA A 58 12.42 -5.12 8.74
C ALA A 58 11.81 -6.53 8.74
N PHE A 59 12.11 -7.32 7.73
CA PHE A 59 11.71 -8.73 7.68
C PHE A 59 12.79 -9.58 7.05
N VAL A 60 12.81 -10.85 7.47
CA VAL A 60 13.76 -11.83 6.98
C VAL A 60 13.06 -12.77 6.02
N ASP A 61 13.60 -12.92 4.83
CA ASP A 61 13.18 -13.93 3.87
C ASP A 61 14.42 -14.61 3.26
N SER A 62 14.38 -15.94 3.21
CA SER A 62 15.46 -16.74 2.64
C SER A 62 16.84 -16.35 3.21
N GLY A 63 16.90 -16.04 4.51
CA GLY A 63 18.11 -15.65 5.23
C GLY A 63 18.63 -14.23 4.91
N LYS A 64 17.83 -13.40 4.24
CA LYS A 64 18.16 -11.99 3.97
C LYS A 64 17.16 -11.06 4.61
N THR A 65 17.66 -10.01 5.25
CA THR A 65 16.84 -8.94 5.79
C THR A 65 16.56 -7.91 4.72
N ASP A 66 15.29 -7.54 4.57
CA ASP A 66 14.86 -6.41 3.78
C ASP A 66 14.17 -5.38 4.68
N THR A 67 14.17 -4.12 4.27
CA THR A 67 13.69 -3.02 5.10
C THR A 67 12.82 -2.07 4.30
N HIS A 68 11.65 -1.74 4.84
CA HIS A 68 10.68 -0.84 4.22
C HIS A 68 10.26 0.26 5.20
N LEU A 69 9.97 1.44 4.65
CA LEU A 69 9.28 2.49 5.36
C LEU A 69 7.77 2.26 5.25
N MET A 70 7.09 2.27 6.39
CA MET A 70 5.65 2.06 6.50
C MET A 70 4.98 3.29 7.12
N VAL A 71 3.74 3.55 6.76
CA VAL A 71 2.96 4.67 7.28
C VAL A 71 1.69 4.13 7.95
N LEU A 72 1.46 4.59 9.18
CA LEU A 72 0.21 4.43 9.92
C LEU A 72 -0.51 5.77 9.96
N LEU A 73 -1.73 5.80 9.47
CA LEU A 73 -2.66 6.92 9.59
C LEU A 73 -3.73 6.54 10.63
N VAL A 74 -3.86 7.34 11.68
CA VAL A 74 -4.82 7.10 12.75
C VAL A 74 -5.88 8.18 12.72
N GLY A 75 -7.11 7.78 12.46
CA GLY A 75 -8.32 8.59 12.57
C GLY A 75 -9.14 8.23 13.81
N ASN A 76 -10.29 8.87 13.98
CA ASN A 76 -11.14 8.62 15.15
C ASN A 76 -11.83 7.24 15.10
N LYS A 77 -12.12 6.73 13.91
CA LYS A 77 -12.84 5.46 13.69
C LYS A 77 -12.01 4.46 12.89
N VAL A 78 -11.13 4.94 12.04
CA VAL A 78 -10.39 4.12 11.09
C VAL A 78 -8.89 4.34 11.24
N GLN A 79 -8.15 3.25 11.14
CA GLN A 79 -6.70 3.29 10.98
C GLN A 79 -6.32 2.68 9.64
N LYS A 80 -5.30 3.25 8.98
CA LYS A 80 -4.76 2.70 7.73
C LYS A 80 -3.26 2.50 7.86
N PHE A 81 -2.79 1.28 7.60
CA PHE A 81 -1.36 0.94 7.60
C PHE A 81 -0.93 0.41 6.24
N GLN A 82 0.13 0.97 5.67
CA GLN A 82 0.62 0.64 4.33
C GLN A 82 2.08 1.03 4.13
N GLY A 83 2.70 0.58 3.03
CA GLY A 83 4.02 1.06 2.62
C GLY A 83 4.02 2.55 2.28
N ASP A 84 5.14 3.23 2.55
CA ASP A 84 5.29 4.67 2.28
C ASP A 84 5.14 5.00 0.78
N ASP A 85 5.66 4.17 -0.11
CA ASP A 85 5.49 4.33 -1.55
C ASP A 85 4.00 4.33 -1.96
N ARG A 86 3.21 3.48 -1.32
CA ARG A 86 1.76 3.43 -1.50
C ARG A 86 1.09 4.68 -0.94
N TYR A 87 1.52 5.11 0.26
CA TYR A 87 1.03 6.34 0.87
C TYR A 87 1.31 7.56 -0.01
N GLN A 88 2.52 7.67 -0.57
CA GLN A 88 2.88 8.76 -1.48
C GLN A 88 2.04 8.72 -2.76
N SER A 89 1.86 7.54 -3.35
CA SER A 89 1.02 7.35 -4.53
C SER A 89 -0.45 7.72 -4.27
N ASP A 90 -1.03 7.24 -3.18
CA ASP A 90 -2.41 7.53 -2.81
C ASP A 90 -2.58 9.04 -2.53
N SER A 91 -1.64 9.67 -1.82
CA SER A 91 -1.66 11.09 -1.51
C SER A 91 -1.56 11.95 -2.76
N LEU A 92 -0.70 11.57 -3.71
CA LEU A 92 -0.62 12.25 -5.00
C LEU A 92 -1.92 12.06 -5.79
N GLY A 93 -2.48 10.85 -5.80
CA GLY A 93 -3.75 10.57 -6.45
C GLY A 93 -4.90 11.44 -5.90
N VAL A 94 -5.03 11.54 -4.58
CA VAL A 94 -6.01 12.41 -3.92
C VAL A 94 -5.80 13.89 -4.28
N LEU A 95 -4.54 14.34 -4.36
CA LEU A 95 -4.22 15.73 -4.74
C LEU A 95 -4.59 16.04 -6.20
N LEU A 96 -4.39 15.08 -7.09
CA LEU A 96 -4.57 15.26 -8.53
C LEU A 96 -5.98 14.91 -9.02
N ASP A 97 -6.79 14.26 -8.20
CA ASP A 97 -8.08 13.72 -8.62
C ASP A 97 -9.03 14.77 -9.19
N ASN A 98 -9.72 14.41 -10.28
CA ASN A 98 -10.64 15.25 -11.03
C ASN A 98 -10.06 16.61 -11.52
N LYS A 99 -8.74 16.72 -11.65
CA LYS A 99 -8.07 17.92 -12.12
C LYS A 99 -7.23 17.63 -13.34
N SER A 100 -7.12 18.62 -14.20
CA SER A 100 -6.28 18.57 -15.39
C SER A 100 -4.92 19.19 -15.09
N TYR A 101 -3.86 18.47 -15.45
CA TYR A 101 -2.48 18.91 -15.23
C TYR A 101 -1.66 18.72 -16.50
N PRO A 102 -0.64 19.57 -16.75
CA PRO A 102 0.35 19.29 -17.77
C PRO A 102 1.05 17.96 -17.52
N GLU A 103 1.28 17.17 -18.58
CA GLU A 103 1.98 15.88 -18.48
C GLU A 103 3.31 16.03 -17.72
N SER A 104 4.07 17.06 -18.02
CA SER A 104 5.36 17.36 -17.35
C SER A 104 5.24 17.56 -15.84
N TYR A 105 4.11 18.08 -15.36
CA TYR A 105 3.84 18.22 -13.93
C TYR A 105 3.60 16.86 -13.27
N ILE A 106 2.79 16.01 -13.92
CA ILE A 106 2.54 14.64 -13.46
C ILE A 106 3.85 13.85 -13.43
N ASP A 107 4.60 13.84 -14.53
CA ASP A 107 5.88 13.14 -14.64
C ASP A 107 6.88 13.55 -13.58
N LYS A 108 6.99 14.85 -13.32
CA LYS A 108 7.86 15.38 -12.26
C LYS A 108 7.47 14.88 -10.87
N ARG A 109 6.18 14.81 -10.57
CA ARG A 109 5.65 14.33 -9.29
C ARG A 109 5.77 12.82 -9.14
N MET A 110 5.56 12.08 -10.24
CA MET A 110 5.65 10.62 -10.27
C MET A 110 7.09 10.09 -10.25
N LYS A 111 8.04 10.87 -10.75
CA LYS A 111 9.44 10.47 -10.93
C LYS A 111 10.16 10.09 -9.62
N GLY A 112 9.70 10.60 -8.49
CA GLY A 112 10.26 10.29 -7.16
C GLY A 112 9.54 9.15 -6.43
N ILE A 113 8.42 8.65 -6.95
CA ILE A 113 7.63 7.62 -6.28
C ILE A 113 8.05 6.25 -6.80
N PRO A 114 8.55 5.36 -5.93
CA PRO A 114 9.06 4.05 -6.36
C PRO A 114 7.91 3.04 -6.57
N PHE A 115 7.00 3.32 -7.54
CA PHE A 115 5.80 2.49 -7.80
C PHE A 115 6.06 0.98 -7.97
N PHE A 116 7.27 0.60 -8.34
CA PHE A 116 7.60 -0.79 -8.66
C PHE A 116 8.53 -1.47 -7.66
N ARG A 117 9.03 -0.74 -6.67
CA ARG A 117 10.02 -1.27 -5.72
C ARG A 117 9.46 -1.74 -4.39
N SER A 118 8.22 -1.41 -4.07
CA SER A 118 7.64 -1.87 -2.82
C SER A 118 7.33 -3.36 -2.88
N SER A 119 7.88 -4.08 -1.93
CA SER A 119 7.50 -5.47 -1.65
C SER A 119 6.16 -5.54 -0.91
N THR A 120 5.74 -4.45 -0.23
CA THR A 120 4.46 -4.41 0.48
C THR A 120 3.34 -4.00 -0.47
N LYS A 121 2.64 -4.99 -1.04
CA LYS A 121 1.54 -4.76 -2.00
C LYS A 121 0.17 -4.62 -1.32
N TRP A 122 0.12 -4.55 0.00
CA TRP A 122 -1.10 -4.51 0.79
C TRP A 122 -1.29 -3.19 1.53
N SER A 123 -2.56 -2.88 1.82
CA SER A 123 -2.99 -1.83 2.74
C SER A 123 -3.97 -2.43 3.72
N VAL A 124 -3.76 -2.20 5.00
CA VAL A 124 -4.64 -2.63 6.09
C VAL A 124 -5.52 -1.47 6.51
N TYR A 125 -6.81 -1.74 6.67
CA TYR A 125 -7.79 -0.80 7.21
C TYR A 125 -8.43 -1.44 8.45
N LEU A 126 -8.23 -0.84 9.61
CA LEU A 126 -8.89 -1.25 10.86
C LEU A 126 -10.11 -0.36 11.09
N GLY A 127 -11.27 -0.96 11.36
CA GLY A 127 -12.53 -0.25 11.57
C GLY A 127 -13.26 0.15 10.28
N TYR A 128 -12.83 -0.32 9.11
CA TYR A 128 -13.54 -0.10 7.85
C TYR A 128 -13.66 -1.39 7.02
N PRO A 129 -14.91 -1.81 6.68
CA PRO A 129 -16.19 -1.31 7.23
C PRO A 129 -16.23 -1.38 8.75
N GLU A 130 -17.15 -0.67 9.38
CA GLU A 130 -17.26 -0.64 10.86
C GLU A 130 -17.26 -2.05 11.47
N GLY A 131 -16.47 -2.24 12.53
CA GLY A 131 -16.29 -3.53 13.19
C GLY A 131 -15.48 -4.56 12.41
N LYS A 132 -14.81 -4.17 11.32
CA LYS A 132 -14.01 -5.07 10.48
C LYS A 132 -12.57 -4.62 10.31
N VAL A 133 -11.75 -5.59 9.96
CA VAL A 133 -10.45 -5.41 9.31
C VAL A 133 -10.62 -5.65 7.82
N SER A 134 -10.20 -4.72 6.99
CA SER A 134 -10.09 -4.94 5.55
C SER A 134 -8.62 -4.89 5.11
N ILE A 135 -8.21 -5.83 4.30
CA ILE A 135 -6.88 -5.86 3.70
C ILE A 135 -7.05 -5.84 2.19
N ALA A 136 -6.66 -4.70 1.60
CA ALA A 136 -6.58 -4.54 0.15
C ALA A 136 -5.19 -4.97 -0.30
N ASP A 137 -5.12 -5.95 -1.18
CA ASP A 137 -3.88 -6.57 -1.64
C ASP A 137 -3.82 -6.62 -3.16
N ARG A 138 -2.62 -6.77 -3.70
CA ARG A 138 -2.42 -6.99 -5.13
C ARG A 138 -1.54 -8.21 -5.36
N VAL A 139 -2.08 -9.20 -6.03
CA VAL A 139 -1.35 -10.38 -6.48
C VAL A 139 -1.24 -10.31 -7.99
N PHE A 140 -0.03 -10.12 -8.49
CA PHE A 140 0.27 -9.86 -9.90
C PHE A 140 -0.51 -8.63 -10.43
N ILE A 141 -1.55 -8.83 -11.25
CA ILE A 141 -2.39 -7.76 -11.81
C ILE A 141 -3.72 -7.61 -11.08
N ASP A 142 -4.12 -8.61 -10.33
CA ASP A 142 -5.43 -8.67 -9.67
C ASP A 142 -5.42 -7.98 -8.32
N ASN A 143 -6.48 -7.24 -8.03
CA ASN A 143 -6.69 -6.62 -6.73
C ASN A 143 -7.65 -7.48 -5.90
N TYR A 144 -7.27 -7.77 -4.67
CA TYR A 144 -8.06 -8.56 -3.72
C TYR A 144 -8.43 -7.74 -2.51
N LEU A 145 -9.63 -7.98 -1.98
CA LEU A 145 -10.10 -7.42 -0.71
C LEU A 145 -10.52 -8.56 0.20
N SER A 146 -9.82 -8.67 1.33
CA SER A 146 -10.20 -9.59 2.40
C SER A 146 -10.83 -8.79 3.53
N GLU A 147 -11.96 -9.26 4.06
CA GLU A 147 -12.64 -8.66 5.19
C GLU A 147 -12.82 -9.71 6.30
N GLU A 148 -12.45 -9.33 7.53
CA GLU A 148 -12.56 -10.18 8.71
C GLU A 148 -13.14 -9.35 9.88
N PRO A 149 -13.77 -9.97 10.89
CA PRO A 149 -14.16 -9.27 12.11
C PRO A 149 -12.96 -8.61 12.80
N LEU A 150 -13.17 -7.46 13.41
CA LEU A 150 -12.15 -6.76 14.20
C LEU A 150 -12.18 -7.31 15.64
N GLU A 151 -11.60 -8.49 15.84
CA GLU A 151 -11.54 -9.16 17.13
C GLU A 151 -10.54 -8.45 18.09
N PRO A 152 -10.84 -8.37 19.39
CA PRO A 152 -9.88 -7.85 20.37
C PRO A 152 -8.66 -8.77 20.49
N ILE A 153 -7.50 -8.16 20.73
CA ILE A 153 -6.25 -8.90 20.98
C ILE A 153 -6.13 -9.13 22.49
N GLN A 154 -5.84 -10.37 22.87
CA GLN A 154 -5.57 -10.72 24.28
C GLN A 154 -4.08 -10.43 24.58
N TRP A 155 -3.83 -9.36 25.31
CA TRP A 155 -2.50 -8.95 25.68
C TRP A 155 -2.10 -9.46 27.07
N LYS A 156 -0.86 -9.94 27.20
CA LYS A 156 -0.19 -10.15 28.48
C LYS A 156 0.78 -8.99 28.67
N ILE A 157 0.43 -8.06 29.54
CA ILE A 157 1.24 -6.87 29.83
C ILE A 157 2.21 -7.19 30.98
N ASN A 158 3.47 -6.77 30.83
CA ASN A 158 4.50 -6.87 31.86
C ASN A 158 4.93 -5.46 32.28
N GLU A 159 4.26 -4.93 33.28
CA GLU A 159 4.48 -3.56 33.77
C GLU A 159 5.87 -3.36 34.39
N ASP A 160 6.52 -4.42 34.91
CA ASP A 160 7.87 -4.36 35.48
C ASP A 160 8.96 -4.27 34.37
N SER A 161 8.61 -4.56 33.12
CA SER A 161 9.54 -4.50 32.00
C SER A 161 9.40 -3.16 31.27
N VAL A 162 10.29 -2.23 31.59
CA VAL A 162 10.31 -0.89 31.00
C VAL A 162 11.60 -0.68 30.23
N LYS A 163 11.49 -0.06 29.05
CA LYS A 163 12.63 0.25 28.17
C LYS A 163 12.42 1.59 27.48
N ASN A 164 13.43 2.44 27.47
CA ASN A 164 13.36 3.67 26.69
C ASN A 164 13.63 3.39 25.21
N LEU A 165 12.68 3.74 24.35
CA LEU A 165 12.74 3.61 22.91
C LEU A 165 12.29 4.91 22.26
N MET A 166 13.12 5.45 21.38
CA MET A 166 12.81 6.70 20.65
C MET A 166 12.49 7.90 21.56
N GLY A 167 12.97 7.88 22.80
CA GLY A 167 12.69 8.89 23.81
C GLY A 167 11.44 8.65 24.67
N TYR A 168 10.74 7.54 24.45
CA TYR A 168 9.53 7.15 25.18
C TYR A 168 9.82 6.01 26.15
N ASP A 169 9.27 6.06 27.35
CA ASP A 169 9.33 4.95 28.29
C ASP A 169 8.24 3.93 27.92
N CYS A 170 8.67 2.83 27.34
CA CYS A 170 7.81 1.82 26.79
C CYS A 170 7.68 0.62 27.72
N ILE A 171 6.46 0.12 27.87
CA ILE A 171 6.11 -1.07 28.66
C ILE A 171 6.00 -2.26 27.68
N GLN A 172 6.47 -3.43 28.13
CA GLN A 172 6.39 -4.67 27.34
C GLN A 172 4.99 -5.29 27.41
N ALA A 173 4.53 -5.81 26.26
CA ALA A 173 3.38 -6.70 26.21
C ALA A 173 3.58 -7.79 25.16
N GLU A 174 2.87 -8.91 25.32
CA GLU A 174 2.96 -10.08 24.46
C GLU A 174 1.57 -10.54 24.04
N CYS A 175 1.46 -11.11 22.84
CA CYS A 175 0.24 -11.76 22.38
C CYS A 175 0.53 -12.81 21.30
N ASP A 176 -0.41 -13.76 21.16
CA ASP A 176 -0.47 -14.64 20.00
C ASP A 176 -1.44 -14.06 18.95
N LEU A 177 -0.92 -13.77 17.77
CA LEU A 177 -1.77 -13.22 16.70
C LEU A 177 -1.38 -13.84 15.36
N TYR A 178 -2.37 -14.44 14.71
CA TYR A 178 -2.23 -15.06 13.37
C TYR A 178 -1.06 -16.04 13.23
N GLY A 179 -0.91 -16.91 14.23
CA GLY A 179 0.09 -17.98 14.26
C GLY A 179 1.52 -17.52 14.57
N ARG A 180 1.69 -16.31 15.07
CA ARG A 180 2.95 -15.77 15.57
C ARG A 180 2.81 -15.31 17.00
N HIS A 181 3.87 -15.48 17.78
CA HIS A 181 4.00 -14.88 19.09
C HIS A 181 4.71 -13.54 18.95
N TRP A 182 4.03 -12.46 19.35
CA TRP A 182 4.50 -11.09 19.22
C TRP A 182 4.95 -10.56 20.58
N VAL A 183 6.10 -9.91 20.60
CA VAL A 183 6.57 -9.08 21.70
C VAL A 183 6.53 -7.63 21.24
N VAL A 184 5.86 -6.79 22.01
CA VAL A 184 5.69 -5.38 21.67
C VAL A 184 6.12 -4.49 22.84
N TRP A 185 6.51 -3.27 22.51
CA TRP A 185 6.82 -2.20 23.43
C TRP A 185 5.92 -1.02 23.09
N TYR A 186 5.06 -0.62 23.99
CA TYR A 186 4.13 0.49 23.78
C TYR A 186 4.40 1.63 24.75
N ALA A 187 4.19 2.87 24.28
CA ALA A 187 4.37 4.10 25.06
C ALA A 187 3.03 4.59 25.60
N PRO A 188 2.76 4.49 26.91
CA PRO A 188 1.51 4.97 27.52
C PRO A 188 1.29 6.48 27.35
N GLU A 189 2.36 7.26 27.29
CA GLU A 189 2.30 8.72 27.11
C GLU A 189 1.76 9.14 25.73
N LEU A 190 1.89 8.26 24.72
CA LEU A 190 1.25 8.43 23.42
C LEU A 190 -0.16 7.82 23.47
N THR A 191 -1.17 8.62 23.85
CA THR A 191 -2.55 8.18 24.11
C THR A 191 -3.27 7.73 22.83
N CYS A 192 -2.77 6.67 22.22
CA CYS A 192 -3.24 6.13 20.96
C CYS A 192 -3.15 4.60 20.97
N SER A 193 -4.28 3.90 21.09
CA SER A 193 -4.33 2.43 21.16
C SER A 193 -4.05 1.74 19.80
N SER A 194 -3.04 2.22 19.09
CA SER A 194 -2.69 1.83 17.71
C SER A 194 -1.28 1.26 17.63
N GLY A 195 -0.99 0.64 16.48
CA GLY A 195 0.34 0.10 16.20
C GLY A 195 0.48 -0.34 14.74
N PRO A 196 1.63 -0.93 14.38
CA PRO A 196 1.89 -1.38 13.03
C PRO A 196 1.04 -2.61 12.68
N TRP A 197 0.76 -2.78 11.40
CA TRP A 197 0.01 -3.88 10.82
C TRP A 197 -1.37 -4.05 11.49
N LEU A 198 -1.61 -5.16 12.19
CA LEU A 198 -2.86 -5.48 12.89
C LEU A 198 -2.73 -5.37 14.42
N LEU A 199 -1.56 -4.99 14.93
CA LEU A 199 -1.28 -4.88 16.37
C LEU A 199 -1.91 -3.59 16.93
N ARG A 200 -2.73 -3.73 17.97
CA ARG A 200 -3.55 -2.64 18.51
C ARG A 200 -4.14 -2.98 19.88
N GLY A 201 -4.75 -2.01 20.53
CA GLY A 201 -5.58 -2.22 21.73
C GLY A 201 -4.84 -2.13 23.06
N LEU A 202 -3.54 -1.80 23.05
CA LEU A 202 -2.79 -1.45 24.25
C LEU A 202 -3.10 0.00 24.67
N PRO A 203 -2.92 0.37 25.96
CA PRO A 203 -3.15 1.72 26.45
C PRO A 203 -1.98 2.65 26.10
N GLY A 204 -1.64 2.75 24.80
CA GLY A 204 -0.55 3.53 24.25
C GLY A 204 -0.18 3.10 22.85
N LEU A 205 0.58 3.94 22.13
CA LEU A 205 1.08 3.62 20.80
C LEU A 205 2.18 2.55 20.88
N ILE A 206 2.10 1.54 20.04
CA ILE A 206 3.16 0.52 19.92
C ILE A 206 4.37 1.15 19.20
N VAL A 207 5.48 1.27 19.92
CA VAL A 207 6.75 1.84 19.42
C VAL A 207 7.62 0.80 18.74
N GLN A 208 7.65 -0.42 19.27
CA GLN A 208 8.33 -1.56 18.63
C GLN A 208 7.46 -2.80 18.71
N ALA A 209 7.51 -3.62 17.67
CA ALA A 209 6.87 -4.94 17.64
C ALA A 209 7.73 -5.91 16.84
N TYR A 210 8.03 -7.07 17.40
CA TYR A 210 8.73 -8.14 16.69
C TYR A 210 8.15 -9.51 17.06
N ASP A 211 8.23 -10.46 16.13
CA ASP A 211 7.89 -11.83 16.44
C ASP A 211 9.07 -12.58 17.07
N THR A 212 8.80 -13.57 17.91
CA THR A 212 9.84 -14.32 18.66
C THR A 212 10.80 -15.12 17.76
N GLU A 213 10.48 -15.27 16.49
CA GLU A 213 11.37 -15.86 15.49
C GLU A 213 12.28 -14.83 14.82
N TYR A 214 12.08 -13.53 15.14
CA TYR A 214 12.82 -12.40 14.55
C TYR A 214 12.72 -12.34 13.02
N LEU A 215 11.60 -12.81 12.48
CA LEU A 215 11.32 -12.72 11.05
C LEU A 215 10.70 -11.38 10.67
N HIS A 216 10.07 -10.71 11.62
CA HIS A 216 9.43 -9.41 11.46
C HIS A 216 9.77 -8.48 12.61
N ASP A 217 10.18 -7.25 12.31
CA ASP A 217 10.42 -6.19 13.28
C ASP A 217 9.89 -4.86 12.76
N PHE A 218 9.05 -4.21 13.54
CA PHE A 218 8.55 -2.86 13.31
C PHE A 218 9.12 -1.94 14.38
N LEU A 219 9.72 -0.83 13.97
CA LEU A 219 10.22 0.20 14.87
C LEU A 219 9.67 1.56 14.44
N LEU A 220 9.04 2.26 15.36
CA LEU A 220 8.56 3.63 15.18
C LEU A 220 9.75 4.56 14.88
N LEU A 221 9.61 5.40 13.86
CA LEU A 221 10.62 6.39 13.48
C LEU A 221 10.15 7.82 13.77
N SER A 222 8.87 8.09 13.56
CA SER A 222 8.30 9.42 13.77
C SER A 222 6.82 9.35 14.11
N VAL A 223 6.37 10.35 14.88
CA VAL A 223 4.97 10.62 15.21
C VAL A 223 4.70 12.08 14.92
N ALA A 224 3.62 12.38 14.23
CA ALA A 224 3.23 13.75 13.93
C ALA A 224 1.71 13.89 13.89
N GLU A 225 1.22 14.95 14.51
CA GLU A 225 -0.17 15.35 14.33
C GLU A 225 -0.40 15.79 12.87
N ARG A 226 -1.42 15.24 12.23
CA ARG A 226 -1.79 15.58 10.85
C ARG A 226 -3.30 15.45 10.68
N LYS A 227 -3.87 16.40 9.97
CA LYS A 227 -5.29 16.36 9.57
C LYS A 227 -5.36 16.17 8.04
N ILE A 228 -5.38 14.94 7.61
CA ILE A 228 -5.48 14.55 6.21
C ILE A 228 -6.55 13.47 6.05
N PRO A 229 -7.23 13.37 4.90
CA PRO A 229 -8.19 12.30 4.69
C PRO A 229 -7.51 10.93 4.71
N ILE A 230 -8.18 9.93 5.27
CA ILE A 230 -7.83 8.51 5.11
C ILE A 230 -8.58 8.01 3.89
N PRO A 231 -7.91 7.78 2.75
CA PRO A 231 -8.57 7.32 1.54
C PRO A 231 -8.69 5.79 1.53
N PHE A 232 -9.90 5.30 1.23
CA PHE A 232 -10.11 3.96 0.71
C PHE A 232 -10.08 4.04 -0.82
N ILE A 233 -9.13 3.36 -1.44
CA ILE A 233 -9.00 3.37 -2.91
C ILE A 233 -9.99 2.37 -3.49
N GLU A 234 -10.94 2.87 -4.25
CA GLU A 234 -11.94 2.04 -4.94
C GLU A 234 -11.34 1.44 -6.20
N ARG A 235 -11.41 0.14 -6.30
CA ARG A 235 -10.93 -0.66 -7.45
C ARG A 235 -11.87 -1.84 -7.65
N ASP A 236 -11.77 -2.49 -8.79
CA ASP A 236 -12.38 -3.78 -9.00
C ASP A 236 -11.64 -4.82 -8.15
N TYR A 237 -12.18 -5.07 -6.95
CA TYR A 237 -11.62 -6.05 -6.01
C TYR A 237 -12.31 -7.39 -6.13
N PHE A 238 -11.52 -8.44 -6.27
CA PHE A 238 -11.98 -9.79 -5.98
C PHE A 238 -12.07 -10.00 -4.46
N LYS A 239 -13.29 -10.24 -3.94
CA LYS A 239 -13.47 -10.56 -2.52
C LYS A 239 -13.00 -11.98 -2.26
N ALA A 240 -12.08 -12.17 -1.33
CA ALA A 240 -11.53 -13.47 -0.99
C ALA A 240 -11.14 -13.54 0.50
N LYS A 241 -11.14 -14.77 1.05
CA LYS A 241 -10.61 -15.03 2.39
C LYS A 241 -9.10 -14.70 2.42
N ARG A 242 -8.62 -14.11 3.51
CA ARG A 242 -7.21 -13.69 3.66
C ARG A 242 -6.23 -14.82 3.37
N ASP A 243 -6.46 -16.01 3.92
CA ASP A 243 -5.58 -17.16 3.74
C ASP A 243 -5.45 -17.59 2.27
N TRP A 244 -6.55 -17.48 1.52
CA TRP A 244 -6.53 -17.76 0.09
C TRP A 244 -5.66 -16.74 -0.67
N VAL A 245 -5.78 -15.46 -0.36
CA VAL A 245 -4.96 -14.40 -0.99
C VAL A 245 -3.47 -14.62 -0.69
N ILE A 246 -3.14 -14.98 0.54
CA ILE A 246 -1.77 -15.30 0.94
C ILE A 246 -1.23 -16.50 0.12
N LYS A 247 -2.00 -17.59 0.02
CA LYS A 247 -1.61 -18.77 -0.79
C LYS A 247 -1.47 -18.43 -2.28
N ALA A 248 -2.36 -17.59 -2.83
CA ALA A 248 -2.26 -17.13 -4.22
C ALA A 248 -0.98 -16.32 -4.44
N TYR A 249 -0.62 -15.46 -3.48
CA TYR A 249 0.61 -14.69 -3.53
C TYR A 249 1.85 -15.60 -3.46
N MET A 250 1.88 -16.56 -2.53
CA MET A 250 2.97 -17.53 -2.41
C MET A 250 3.16 -18.33 -3.71
N LYS A 251 2.05 -18.76 -4.32
CA LYS A 251 2.06 -19.46 -5.63
C LYS A 251 2.61 -18.58 -6.74
N PHE A 252 2.20 -17.31 -6.78
CA PHE A 252 2.73 -16.33 -7.73
C PHE A 252 4.24 -16.11 -7.52
N ALA A 253 4.66 -15.91 -6.26
CA ALA A 253 6.07 -15.67 -5.92
C ALA A 253 6.97 -16.86 -6.27
N ALA A 254 6.46 -18.10 -6.17
CA ALA A 254 7.19 -19.31 -6.52
C ALA A 254 7.49 -19.42 -8.03
N ASP A 255 6.57 -18.93 -8.90
CA ASP A 255 6.75 -18.94 -10.35
C ASP A 255 6.06 -17.75 -11.05
N PRO A 256 6.67 -16.55 -10.99
CA PRO A 256 6.10 -15.36 -11.62
C PRO A 256 6.00 -15.42 -13.14
N ARG A 257 6.89 -16.18 -13.80
CA ARG A 257 6.83 -16.35 -15.26
C ARG A 257 5.60 -17.13 -15.68
N LYS A 258 5.26 -18.19 -14.95
CA LYS A 258 4.05 -18.97 -15.22
C LYS A 258 2.79 -18.09 -15.14
N ALA A 259 2.72 -17.20 -14.16
CA ALA A 259 1.63 -16.25 -14.06
C ALA A 259 1.62 -15.27 -15.23
N LEU A 260 2.78 -14.71 -15.61
CA LEU A 260 2.92 -13.77 -16.71
C LEU A 260 2.52 -14.39 -18.07
N TYR A 261 2.98 -15.60 -18.35
CA TYR A 261 2.67 -16.28 -19.62
C TYR A 261 1.23 -16.81 -19.64
N GLY A 262 0.76 -17.31 -18.51
CA GLY A 262 -0.62 -17.78 -18.35
C GLY A 262 -1.67 -16.66 -18.47
N SER A 263 -1.30 -15.41 -18.17
CA SER A 263 -2.19 -14.25 -18.33
C SER A 263 -2.29 -13.76 -19.78
N GLY A 264 -1.44 -14.23 -20.69
CA GLY A 264 -1.37 -13.75 -22.06
C GLY A 264 -0.70 -12.38 -22.24
N LEU A 265 -0.22 -11.73 -21.17
CA LEU A 265 0.45 -10.43 -21.22
C LEU A 265 1.84 -10.49 -21.85
N ALA A 266 2.46 -11.66 -21.84
CA ALA A 266 3.73 -11.90 -22.51
C ALA A 266 3.77 -13.31 -23.09
N ARG A 267 4.60 -13.50 -24.12
CA ARG A 267 4.92 -14.82 -24.69
C ARG A 267 6.42 -15.03 -24.59
N PRO A 268 6.87 -16.23 -24.22
CA PRO A 268 8.28 -16.54 -24.21
C PRO A 268 8.84 -16.50 -25.64
N ILE A 269 10.00 -15.87 -25.84
CA ILE A 269 10.67 -15.78 -27.15
C ILE A 269 12.08 -16.36 -26.99
N GLY A 270 12.45 -17.30 -27.87
CA GLY A 270 13.78 -17.90 -27.91
C GLY A 270 14.16 -18.62 -26.62
N LYS A 271 15.46 -18.56 -26.24
CA LYS A 271 16.01 -19.23 -25.05
C LYS A 271 15.34 -18.83 -23.73
N ALA A 272 14.67 -17.68 -23.67
CA ALA A 272 13.93 -17.26 -22.48
C ALA A 272 12.74 -18.19 -22.13
N ALA A 273 12.31 -19.03 -23.07
CA ALA A 273 11.28 -20.05 -22.83
C ALA A 273 11.82 -21.24 -22.01
N GLU A 274 13.12 -21.51 -22.10
CA GLU A 274 13.79 -22.68 -21.51
C GLU A 274 14.45 -22.36 -20.16
N GLU A 275 14.70 -21.06 -19.88
CA GLU A 275 15.32 -20.67 -18.63
C GLU A 275 14.33 -20.81 -17.47
N PRO A 276 14.79 -21.30 -16.28
CA PRO A 276 13.95 -21.30 -15.08
C PRO A 276 13.51 -19.88 -14.75
N SER A 277 12.29 -19.76 -14.22
CA SER A 277 11.79 -18.47 -13.72
C SER A 277 12.85 -17.84 -12.82
N PRO A 278 13.26 -16.57 -13.05
CA PRO A 278 14.06 -15.90 -12.06
C PRO A 278 13.26 -15.97 -10.77
N HIS A 279 13.89 -16.39 -9.69
CA HIS A 279 13.33 -16.17 -8.37
C HIS A 279 13.16 -14.66 -8.23
N VAL A 280 11.99 -14.19 -8.62
CA VAL A 280 11.61 -12.84 -8.24
C VAL A 280 11.49 -12.93 -6.73
N ARG A 281 12.44 -12.32 -6.05
CA ARG A 281 12.39 -12.12 -4.61
C ARG A 281 11.19 -11.23 -4.28
N PHE A 282 10.02 -11.76 -4.43
CA PHE A 282 8.88 -11.28 -3.71
C PHE A 282 8.99 -11.91 -2.33
N LEU A 283 9.78 -11.27 -1.51
CA LEU A 283 10.03 -11.55 -0.13
C LEU A 283 8.71 -11.51 0.61
N TYR A 284 8.06 -12.63 0.72
CA TYR A 284 6.81 -12.72 1.43
C TYR A 284 6.90 -13.83 2.47
N THR A 285 7.61 -13.50 3.54
CA THR A 285 7.34 -14.20 4.79
C THR A 285 6.03 -13.61 5.32
N PRO A 286 4.90 -14.35 5.25
CA PRO A 286 3.63 -13.75 5.60
C PRO A 286 3.60 -13.39 7.08
N LEU A 287 3.19 -12.16 7.37
CA LEU A 287 2.91 -11.71 8.73
C LEU A 287 1.87 -12.62 9.43
N ARG A 288 0.90 -13.12 8.67
CA ARG A 288 -0.04 -14.16 9.09
C ARG A 288 0.42 -15.52 8.56
N ARG A 289 0.59 -16.48 9.45
CA ARG A 289 0.83 -17.88 9.06
C ARG A 289 -0.44 -18.51 8.52
N VAL A 290 -0.32 -19.18 7.40
CA VAL A 290 -1.38 -20.02 6.83
C VAL A 290 -0.87 -21.45 6.75
N GLY A 291 -1.70 -22.43 7.13
CA GLY A 291 -1.37 -23.84 6.90
C GLY A 291 -1.24 -24.09 5.39
N LEU A 292 -0.15 -24.74 4.98
CA LEU A 292 0.10 -25.18 3.60
C LEU A 292 -0.84 -26.33 3.20
#